data_c686798bf059de0ec9046fee9a2ab117
#
_entry.id   c686798bf059de0ec9046fee9a2ab117
#
_cell.length_a   1.000
_cell.length_b   1.000
_cell.length_c   1.000
_cell.angle_alpha   90.00
_cell.angle_beta   90.00
_cell.angle_gamma   90.00
#
_symmetry.space_group_name_H-M   'P 1'
#
loop_
_entity.id
_entity.type
_entity.pdbx_description
1 polymer ?
#
loop_
_entity_poly.entity_id
_entity_poly.type
_entity_poly.pdbx_seq_one_letter_code
_entity_poly.pdbx_strand_id
1 'polypeptide(L)'
;MEKIKMSTPLVEMDGDEMTRVLWRMIKDELILPFVDLKTEYYDLGLPERERTKDAVTLEAAKANRKYGVAVKCATITPNRQRVAEYGLSQMWKSPNGTIRALLDGTVFRTPILIDSIRPAVRNWEKPITVARHAYGDIYKAAEYRVPGKGKAELLFTDESGRETFRETVYDFECPGVLQGSYNKDDSIRAFAHSCFSFALSKKEDLWFSTKDTISKQYDQTFKLIFEEIYENEYKEAFEKAGITYFYTLIDDAVARVIRSRGGFIWALKNYDGDVMSDMISTAFGSLAMMTSVLVSPDGKFEYEAAHGTVTRHYYRYLKGEETSTNPMATIFAWSGALRKRGELDGLPALSRYADALENACFDTLLAGVMTKDLVGLVTPGTPTRAVNSREFIAEIKKNLAARLEAQEKLQKVRPENIGQASRISGVSPA
;
A
#
# COMPACT_ATOMS: atom_id res chain seq x y z
N MET A 1 -19.66 1.09 26.04
CA MET A 1 -19.81 0.42 24.72
C MET A 1 -19.26 -0.99 24.81
N GLU A 2 -20.00 -2.02 24.39
CA GLU A 2 -19.49 -3.39 24.30
C GLU A 2 -18.52 -3.48 23.14
N LYS A 3 -17.41 -4.24 23.30
CA LYS A 3 -16.44 -4.42 22.21
C LYS A 3 -17.05 -5.20 21.05
N ILE A 4 -16.67 -4.80 19.82
CA ILE A 4 -17.06 -5.50 18.60
C ILE A 4 -16.32 -6.83 18.56
N LYS A 5 -17.04 -7.94 18.56
CA LYS A 5 -16.46 -9.30 18.57
C LYS A 5 -16.18 -9.77 17.14
N MET A 6 -14.93 -10.12 16.87
CA MET A 6 -14.53 -10.75 15.60
C MET A 6 -14.69 -12.27 15.69
N SER A 7 -15.19 -12.89 14.61
CA SER A 7 -15.31 -14.35 14.49
C SER A 7 -14.08 -14.96 13.78
N THR A 8 -13.68 -14.38 12.69
CA THR A 8 -12.54 -14.84 11.86
C THR A 8 -11.30 -14.01 12.20
N PRO A 9 -10.12 -14.63 12.35
CA PRO A 9 -8.91 -13.89 12.63
C PRO A 9 -8.48 -13.04 11.43
N LEU A 10 -7.88 -11.89 11.75
CA LEU A 10 -7.09 -11.08 10.85
C LEU A 10 -5.63 -11.54 10.94
N VAL A 11 -4.94 -11.72 9.82
CA VAL A 11 -3.51 -12.03 9.85
C VAL A 11 -2.74 -10.75 10.20
N GLU A 12 -2.08 -10.76 11.36
CA GLU A 12 -1.28 -9.64 11.83
C GLU A 12 0.20 -9.93 11.60
N MET A 13 0.85 -9.13 10.77
CA MET A 13 2.26 -9.23 10.45
C MET A 13 3.00 -8.05 11.08
N ASP A 14 3.60 -8.24 12.26
CA ASP A 14 4.40 -7.22 12.94
C ASP A 14 5.73 -6.97 12.21
N GLY A 15 6.42 -5.87 12.51
CA GLY A 15 7.60 -5.45 11.77
C GLY A 15 8.75 -4.96 12.65
N ASP A 16 9.42 -3.89 12.18
CA ASP A 16 10.67 -3.42 12.78
C ASP A 16 10.59 -1.95 13.20
N GLU A 17 11.53 -1.58 14.06
CA GLU A 17 11.93 -0.21 14.41
C GLU A 17 10.77 0.70 14.86
N MET A 18 10.74 1.97 14.41
CA MET A 18 9.76 2.96 14.88
C MET A 18 8.33 2.59 14.47
N THR A 19 8.16 1.95 13.32
CA THR A 19 6.83 1.49 12.89
C THR A 19 6.26 0.41 13.78
N ARG A 20 7.09 -0.49 14.34
CA ARG A 20 6.67 -1.45 15.37
C ARG A 20 6.24 -0.76 16.66
N VAL A 21 6.90 0.31 17.06
CA VAL A 21 6.49 1.11 18.23
C VAL A 21 5.13 1.73 18.01
N LEU A 22 4.91 2.37 16.84
CA LEU A 22 3.63 2.94 16.47
C LEU A 22 2.53 1.87 16.33
N TRP A 23 2.87 0.71 15.79
CA TRP A 23 1.96 -0.43 15.64
C TRP A 23 1.32 -0.83 16.97
N ARG A 24 2.15 -0.96 18.01
CA ARG A 24 1.67 -1.26 19.36
C ARG A 24 0.80 -0.15 19.92
N MET A 25 1.23 1.12 19.80
CA MET A 25 0.44 2.26 20.27
C MET A 25 -0.93 2.32 19.60
N ILE A 26 -1.00 2.14 18.28
CA ILE A 26 -2.26 2.13 17.53
C ILE A 26 -3.16 1.00 18.02
N LYS A 27 -2.61 -0.19 18.15
CA LYS A 27 -3.35 -1.37 18.59
C LYS A 27 -3.89 -1.19 20.00
N ASP A 28 -3.06 -0.75 20.95
CA ASP A 28 -3.41 -0.62 22.36
C ASP A 28 -4.38 0.56 22.61
N GLU A 29 -4.18 1.68 21.92
CA GLU A 29 -4.94 2.91 22.19
C GLU A 29 -6.18 3.08 21.31
N LEU A 30 -6.11 2.64 20.06
CA LEU A 30 -7.19 2.89 19.09
C LEU A 30 -8.03 1.64 18.81
N ILE A 31 -7.50 0.42 18.85
CA ILE A 31 -8.21 -0.78 18.40
C ILE A 31 -8.75 -1.60 19.58
N LEU A 32 -7.89 -2.07 20.47
CA LEU A 32 -8.23 -2.97 21.56
C LEU A 32 -9.27 -2.44 22.55
N PRO A 33 -9.41 -1.11 22.78
CA PRO A 33 -10.50 -0.59 23.62
C PRO A 33 -11.90 -0.83 23.04
N PHE A 34 -12.02 -0.92 21.70
CA PHE A 34 -13.31 -0.94 21.00
C PHE A 34 -13.60 -2.27 20.29
N VAL A 35 -12.59 -3.01 19.94
CA VAL A 35 -12.68 -4.27 19.19
C VAL A 35 -12.10 -5.41 20.02
N ASP A 36 -12.83 -6.50 20.15
CA ASP A 36 -12.32 -7.79 20.63
C ASP A 36 -11.55 -8.44 19.46
N LEU A 37 -10.31 -7.94 19.29
CA LEU A 37 -9.47 -8.21 18.15
C LEU A 37 -8.98 -9.65 18.16
N LYS A 38 -9.32 -10.39 17.11
CA LYS A 38 -8.82 -11.74 16.90
C LYS A 38 -7.77 -11.74 15.78
N THR A 39 -6.54 -12.12 16.09
CA THR A 39 -5.45 -12.17 15.10
C THR A 39 -4.76 -13.51 15.05
N GLU A 40 -4.26 -13.86 13.87
CA GLU A 40 -3.21 -14.84 13.64
C GLU A 40 -1.92 -14.04 13.50
N TYR A 41 -1.09 -14.06 14.55
CA TYR A 41 0.07 -13.16 14.69
C TYR A 41 1.36 -13.78 14.16
N TYR A 42 2.10 -12.99 13.37
CA TYR A 42 3.43 -13.33 12.85
C TYR A 42 4.38 -12.15 13.08
N ASP A 43 5.49 -12.40 13.76
CA ASP A 43 6.56 -11.42 13.92
C ASP A 43 7.51 -11.47 12.71
N LEU A 44 7.41 -10.47 11.83
CA LEU A 44 8.31 -10.32 10.68
C LEU A 44 9.51 -9.41 10.97
N GLY A 45 9.77 -9.10 12.24
CA GLY A 45 10.98 -8.38 12.66
C GLY A 45 12.25 -9.18 12.37
N LEU A 46 13.34 -8.47 12.10
CA LEU A 46 14.63 -9.09 11.72
C LEU A 46 15.10 -10.19 12.66
N PRO A 47 14.99 -10.06 14.01
CA PRO A 47 15.43 -11.11 14.94
C PRO A 47 14.66 -12.42 14.75
N GLU A 48 13.35 -12.35 14.55
CA GLU A 48 12.52 -13.55 14.35
C GLU A 48 12.75 -14.17 12.97
N ARG A 49 12.94 -13.35 11.95
CA ARG A 49 13.29 -13.82 10.61
C ARG A 49 14.66 -14.52 10.60
N GLU A 50 15.64 -13.99 11.32
CA GLU A 50 16.94 -14.66 11.52
C GLU A 50 16.76 -16.00 12.21
N ARG A 51 16.02 -16.05 13.33
CA ARG A 51 15.77 -17.26 14.11
C ARG A 51 15.08 -18.36 13.27
N THR A 52 14.11 -17.97 12.46
CA THR A 52 13.32 -18.90 11.61
C THR A 52 13.90 -19.12 10.22
N LYS A 53 15.05 -18.50 9.90
CA LYS A 53 15.63 -18.48 8.56
C LYS A 53 14.60 -18.05 7.49
N ASP A 54 13.86 -16.99 7.83
CA ASP A 54 12.79 -16.36 7.06
C ASP A 54 11.56 -17.25 6.77
N ALA A 55 11.45 -18.41 7.41
CA ALA A 55 10.27 -19.27 7.25
C ALA A 55 8.98 -18.57 7.72
N VAL A 56 9.05 -17.72 8.75
CA VAL A 56 7.92 -16.96 9.28
C VAL A 56 7.25 -16.08 8.21
N THR A 57 8.01 -15.52 7.27
CA THR A 57 7.46 -14.73 6.16
C THR A 57 6.60 -15.59 5.22
N LEU A 58 7.03 -16.81 4.93
CA LEU A 58 6.26 -17.76 4.11
C LEU A 58 5.00 -18.24 4.82
N GLU A 59 5.10 -18.49 6.12
CA GLU A 59 3.95 -18.90 6.95
C GLU A 59 2.90 -17.78 7.03
N ALA A 60 3.32 -16.54 7.24
CA ALA A 60 2.43 -15.37 7.24
C ALA A 60 1.71 -15.20 5.89
N ALA A 61 2.42 -15.37 4.77
CA ALA A 61 1.82 -15.30 3.44
C ALA A 61 0.81 -16.44 3.18
N LYS A 62 1.09 -17.66 3.65
CA LYS A 62 0.15 -18.79 3.59
C LYS A 62 -1.09 -18.55 4.46
N ALA A 63 -0.89 -17.97 5.65
CA ALA A 63 -1.99 -17.57 6.53
C ALA A 63 -2.88 -16.52 5.86
N ASN A 64 -2.32 -15.54 5.16
CA ASN A 64 -3.11 -14.58 4.40
C ASN A 64 -3.97 -15.26 3.32
N ARG A 65 -3.43 -16.22 2.59
CA ARG A 65 -4.24 -17.03 1.66
C ARG A 65 -5.38 -17.76 2.34
N LYS A 66 -5.16 -18.28 3.54
CA LYS A 66 -6.17 -19.02 4.32
C LYS A 66 -7.27 -18.10 4.86
N TYR A 67 -6.92 -16.99 5.48
CA TYR A 67 -7.86 -16.11 6.18
C TYR A 67 -8.40 -14.95 5.33
N GLY A 68 -7.75 -14.66 4.23
CA GLY A 68 -8.22 -13.73 3.22
C GLY A 68 -7.86 -12.27 3.44
N VAL A 69 -7.52 -11.85 4.67
CA VAL A 69 -7.15 -10.47 4.98
C VAL A 69 -5.96 -10.45 5.94
N ALA A 70 -4.96 -9.66 5.60
CA ALA A 70 -3.81 -9.38 6.44
C ALA A 70 -3.62 -7.87 6.64
N VAL A 71 -2.97 -7.52 7.75
CA VAL A 71 -2.42 -6.20 7.99
C VAL A 71 -0.95 -6.35 8.34
N LYS A 72 -0.10 -5.53 7.71
CA LYS A 72 1.35 -5.68 7.79
C LYS A 72 2.04 -4.39 8.21
N CYS A 73 2.89 -4.49 9.20
CA CYS A 73 3.84 -3.45 9.62
C CYS A 73 5.03 -3.38 8.66
N ALA A 74 5.71 -2.25 8.62
CA ALA A 74 6.94 -2.11 7.83
C ALA A 74 8.08 -2.97 8.39
N THR A 75 8.85 -3.58 7.49
CA THR A 75 9.93 -4.51 7.81
C THR A 75 11.25 -4.06 7.19
N ILE A 76 12.36 -4.38 7.84
CA ILE A 76 13.71 -4.11 7.33
C ILE A 76 14.04 -5.12 6.22
N THR A 77 14.51 -4.61 5.07
CA THR A 77 15.28 -5.41 4.11
C THR A 77 16.76 -5.15 4.38
N PRO A 78 17.51 -6.12 4.94
CA PRO A 78 18.85 -5.86 5.42
C PRO A 78 19.86 -5.67 4.29
N ASN A 79 20.68 -4.65 4.40
CA ASN A 79 21.92 -4.47 3.67
C ASN A 79 23.12 -4.96 4.49
N ARG A 80 24.35 -4.84 3.99
CA ARG A 80 25.57 -5.27 4.69
C ARG A 80 25.72 -4.64 6.08
N GLN A 81 25.37 -3.36 6.24
CA GLN A 81 25.42 -2.67 7.52
C GLN A 81 24.44 -3.29 8.53
N ARG A 82 23.21 -3.58 8.10
CA ARG A 82 22.19 -4.22 8.93
C ARG A 82 22.55 -5.64 9.30
N VAL A 83 23.22 -6.38 8.42
CA VAL A 83 23.75 -7.72 8.76
C VAL A 83 24.71 -7.63 9.93
N ALA A 84 25.65 -6.68 9.92
CA ALA A 84 26.57 -6.49 11.04
C ALA A 84 25.86 -6.00 12.32
N GLU A 85 24.94 -5.05 12.21
CA GLU A 85 24.21 -4.45 13.33
C GLU A 85 23.35 -5.47 14.09
N TYR A 86 22.65 -6.34 13.36
CA TYR A 86 21.71 -7.32 13.92
C TYR A 86 22.32 -8.72 14.08
N GLY A 87 23.60 -8.92 13.71
CA GLY A 87 24.27 -10.21 13.78
C GLY A 87 23.64 -11.28 12.90
N LEU A 88 23.18 -10.89 11.70
CA LEU A 88 22.49 -11.80 10.79
C LEU A 88 23.45 -12.74 10.08
N SER A 89 23.01 -13.96 9.78
CA SER A 89 23.79 -14.95 9.02
C SER A 89 23.90 -14.61 7.54
N GLN A 90 22.96 -13.79 7.00
CA GLN A 90 22.95 -13.36 5.61
C GLN A 90 22.07 -12.13 5.39
N MET A 91 22.12 -11.54 4.18
CA MET A 91 21.17 -10.53 3.74
C MET A 91 19.84 -11.21 3.33
N TRP A 92 18.90 -11.27 4.26
CA TRP A 92 17.57 -11.83 3.99
C TRP A 92 16.85 -11.03 2.88
N LYS A 93 16.07 -11.72 2.06
CA LYS A 93 15.23 -11.09 1.02
C LYS A 93 14.17 -10.17 1.66
N SER A 94 13.62 -9.27 0.85
CA SER A 94 12.50 -8.44 1.29
C SER A 94 11.27 -9.30 1.62
N PRO A 95 10.68 -9.19 2.83
CA PRO A 95 9.40 -9.85 3.14
C PRO A 95 8.29 -9.43 2.17
N ASN A 96 8.23 -8.15 1.81
CA ASN A 96 7.26 -7.65 0.83
C ASN A 96 7.42 -8.37 -0.51
N GLY A 97 8.65 -8.54 -0.99
CA GLY A 97 8.93 -9.27 -2.23
C GLY A 97 8.48 -10.73 -2.17
N THR A 98 8.71 -11.39 -1.03
CA THR A 98 8.31 -12.80 -0.81
C THR A 98 6.78 -12.94 -0.76
N ILE A 99 6.09 -12.09 0.01
CA ILE A 99 4.62 -12.10 0.15
C ILE A 99 3.96 -11.79 -1.20
N ARG A 100 4.39 -10.71 -1.87
CA ARG A 100 3.86 -10.31 -3.18
C ARG A 100 4.05 -11.38 -4.24
N ALA A 101 5.20 -12.04 -4.27
CA ALA A 101 5.48 -13.13 -5.19
C ALA A 101 4.61 -14.36 -4.95
N LEU A 102 4.23 -14.63 -3.69
CA LEU A 102 3.38 -15.76 -3.32
C LEU A 102 1.90 -15.46 -3.58
N LEU A 103 1.46 -14.23 -3.39
CA LEU A 103 0.09 -13.78 -3.63
C LEU A 103 -0.16 -13.42 -5.10
N ASP A 104 0.88 -13.08 -5.87
CA ASP A 104 0.81 -12.66 -7.28
C ASP A 104 -0.25 -11.56 -7.49
N GLY A 105 -0.14 -10.46 -6.74
CA GLY A 105 -1.20 -9.46 -6.65
C GLY A 105 -0.84 -8.13 -7.28
N THR A 106 -1.80 -7.22 -7.21
CA THR A 106 -1.67 -5.80 -7.57
C THR A 106 -1.63 -4.96 -6.31
N VAL A 107 -0.63 -4.07 -6.20
CA VAL A 107 -0.56 -3.09 -5.11
C VAL A 107 -1.23 -1.80 -5.56
N PHE A 108 -2.30 -1.40 -4.86
CA PHE A 108 -2.94 -0.11 -5.04
C PHE A 108 -2.48 0.85 -3.96
N ARG A 109 -1.92 1.99 -4.37
CA ARG A 109 -1.44 3.05 -3.49
C ARG A 109 -2.20 4.33 -3.77
N THR A 110 -2.91 4.83 -2.76
CA THR A 110 -3.77 6.02 -2.87
C THR A 110 -3.38 7.04 -1.82
N PRO A 111 -3.11 8.31 -2.19
CA PRO A 111 -2.80 9.37 -1.23
C PRO A 111 -4.02 9.71 -0.38
N ILE A 112 -3.79 9.96 0.91
CA ILE A 112 -4.76 10.51 1.85
C ILE A 112 -4.72 12.03 1.72
N LEU A 113 -5.81 12.63 1.24
CA LEU A 113 -5.88 14.06 1.01
C LEU A 113 -6.45 14.80 2.22
N ILE A 114 -5.91 15.99 2.47
CA ILE A 114 -6.37 16.91 3.52
C ILE A 114 -6.43 18.29 2.91
N ASP A 115 -7.55 18.97 3.04
CA ASP A 115 -7.81 20.28 2.41
C ASP A 115 -6.80 21.37 2.79
N SER A 116 -6.21 21.29 3.99
CA SER A 116 -5.20 22.21 4.45
C SER A 116 -3.81 21.99 3.87
N ILE A 117 -3.56 20.83 3.24
CA ILE A 117 -2.28 20.47 2.62
C ILE A 117 -2.44 20.49 1.11
N ARG A 118 -1.76 21.44 0.47
CA ARG A 118 -1.79 21.56 -0.99
C ARG A 118 -0.73 20.66 -1.63
N PRO A 119 -1.07 19.92 -2.69
CA PRO A 119 -0.07 19.22 -3.48
C PRO A 119 1.02 20.14 -4.02
N ALA A 120 2.25 19.63 -4.13
CA ALA A 120 3.36 20.34 -4.78
C ALA A 120 3.05 20.64 -6.26
N VAL A 121 2.28 19.75 -6.91
CA VAL A 121 1.73 19.96 -8.25
C VAL A 121 0.40 20.68 -8.11
N ARG A 122 0.37 21.97 -8.43
CA ARG A 122 -0.77 22.85 -8.20
C ARG A 122 -2.09 22.45 -8.86
N ASN A 123 -2.01 21.69 -9.96
CA ASN A 123 -3.20 21.25 -10.71
C ASN A 123 -3.90 20.06 -10.08
N TRP A 124 -3.25 19.32 -9.18
CA TRP A 124 -3.83 18.12 -8.59
C TRP A 124 -4.87 18.47 -7.54
N GLU A 125 -6.12 18.11 -7.82
CA GLU A 125 -7.29 18.37 -6.98
C GLU A 125 -7.88 17.08 -6.43
N LYS A 126 -7.63 15.96 -7.11
CA LYS A 126 -8.15 14.63 -6.76
C LYS A 126 -7.00 13.64 -6.60
N PRO A 127 -7.16 12.57 -5.82
CA PRO A 127 -6.12 11.58 -5.64
C PRO A 127 -5.75 10.92 -6.97
N ILE A 128 -4.49 10.55 -7.12
CA ILE A 128 -4.00 9.69 -8.19
C ILE A 128 -3.63 8.37 -7.55
N THR A 129 -4.37 7.32 -7.85
CA THR A 129 -4.08 5.98 -7.36
C THR A 129 -3.09 5.30 -8.29
N VAL A 130 -1.96 4.84 -7.78
CA VAL A 130 -1.03 4.00 -8.54
C VAL A 130 -1.39 2.53 -8.34
N ALA A 131 -1.66 1.82 -9.44
CA ALA A 131 -1.82 0.37 -9.46
C ALA A 131 -0.51 -0.26 -9.96
N ARG A 132 0.22 -0.90 -9.05
CA ARG A 132 1.52 -1.51 -9.31
C ARG A 132 1.38 -3.02 -9.50
N HIS A 133 1.86 -3.56 -10.60
CA HIS A 133 2.01 -5.00 -10.77
C HIS A 133 3.03 -5.55 -9.77
N ALA A 134 2.62 -6.38 -8.83
CA ALA A 134 3.49 -6.81 -7.73
C ALA A 134 4.35 -8.04 -8.05
N TYR A 135 4.62 -8.32 -9.33
CA TYR A 135 5.35 -9.49 -9.80
C TYR A 135 6.37 -9.15 -10.89
N GLY A 136 7.39 -9.99 -11.03
CA GLY A 136 8.37 -9.88 -12.13
C GLY A 136 9.28 -8.66 -12.06
N ASP A 137 9.71 -8.20 -13.23
CA ASP A 137 10.69 -7.12 -13.43
C ASP A 137 12.00 -7.35 -12.67
N ILE A 138 12.67 -6.27 -12.28
CA ILE A 138 13.93 -6.32 -11.53
C ILE A 138 13.82 -7.00 -10.17
N TYR A 139 12.61 -7.09 -9.60
CA TYR A 139 12.36 -7.74 -8.30
C TYR A 139 12.45 -9.28 -8.36
N LYS A 140 12.46 -9.84 -9.56
CA LYS A 140 12.61 -11.27 -9.83
C LYS A 140 13.74 -11.56 -10.82
N ALA A 141 14.62 -10.58 -11.04
CA ALA A 141 15.74 -10.70 -11.97
C ALA A 141 16.81 -11.66 -11.44
N ALA A 142 17.45 -12.36 -12.37
CA ALA A 142 18.74 -13.00 -12.14
C ALA A 142 19.85 -12.02 -12.49
N GLU A 143 20.85 -11.89 -11.61
CA GLU A 143 21.94 -10.94 -11.77
C GLU A 143 23.28 -11.66 -11.73
N TYR A 144 24.21 -11.20 -12.56
CA TYR A 144 25.57 -11.73 -12.60
C TYR A 144 26.61 -10.64 -12.79
N ARG A 145 27.64 -10.67 -11.96
CA ARG A 145 28.81 -9.82 -12.15
C ARG A 145 29.78 -10.50 -13.10
N VAL A 146 29.86 -10.00 -14.33
CA VAL A 146 30.80 -10.50 -15.37
C VAL A 146 32.20 -10.13 -14.94
N PRO A 147 33.14 -11.10 -14.80
CA PRO A 147 34.48 -10.84 -14.29
C PRO A 147 35.46 -10.26 -15.33
N GLY A 148 35.16 -10.40 -16.62
CA GLY A 148 36.08 -9.97 -17.69
C GLY A 148 35.53 -10.29 -19.09
N LYS A 149 36.44 -10.47 -20.04
CA LYS A 149 36.12 -10.78 -21.43
C LYS A 149 35.31 -12.06 -21.57
N GLY A 150 34.23 -12.03 -22.38
CA GLY A 150 33.39 -13.17 -22.64
C GLY A 150 32.07 -12.79 -23.30
N LYS A 151 31.30 -13.80 -23.72
CA LYS A 151 30.03 -13.64 -24.41
C LYS A 151 28.86 -13.91 -23.49
N ALA A 152 27.86 -13.05 -23.51
CA ALA A 152 26.59 -13.23 -22.85
C ALA A 152 25.47 -13.56 -23.86
N GLU A 153 24.68 -14.56 -23.59
CA GLU A 153 23.58 -15.02 -24.44
C GLU A 153 22.29 -15.19 -23.67
N LEU A 154 21.17 -14.84 -24.30
CA LEU A 154 19.82 -15.21 -23.84
C LEU A 154 19.42 -16.49 -24.54
N LEU A 155 19.12 -17.52 -23.76
CA LEU A 155 18.80 -18.85 -24.23
C LEU A 155 17.45 -19.29 -23.65
N PHE A 156 16.59 -19.88 -24.48
CA PHE A 156 15.41 -20.58 -24.01
C PHE A 156 15.41 -22.04 -24.49
N THR A 157 15.27 -22.93 -23.50
CA THR A 157 15.16 -24.39 -23.72
C THR A 157 13.77 -24.86 -23.33
N ASP A 158 13.07 -25.55 -24.20
CA ASP A 158 11.73 -26.08 -23.93
C ASP A 158 11.77 -27.28 -22.95
N GLU A 159 10.60 -27.80 -22.59
CA GLU A 159 10.46 -28.92 -21.65
C GLU A 159 11.10 -30.22 -22.13
N SER A 160 11.30 -30.38 -23.45
CA SER A 160 11.99 -31.55 -24.05
C SER A 160 13.51 -31.41 -24.01
N GLY A 161 14.03 -30.30 -23.53
CA GLY A 161 15.48 -29.98 -23.52
C GLY A 161 16.00 -29.43 -24.86
N ARG A 162 15.11 -29.08 -25.80
CA ARG A 162 15.48 -28.53 -27.08
C ARG A 162 15.64 -27.01 -26.97
N GLU A 163 16.77 -26.51 -27.46
CA GLU A 163 16.98 -25.07 -27.63
C GLU A 163 16.06 -24.53 -28.74
N THR A 164 15.18 -23.58 -28.38
CA THR A 164 14.23 -22.97 -29.31
C THR A 164 14.52 -21.50 -29.59
N PHE A 165 15.38 -20.88 -28.76
CA PHE A 165 15.78 -19.48 -28.92
C PHE A 165 17.20 -19.29 -28.37
N ARG A 166 18.03 -18.54 -29.11
CA ARG A 166 19.35 -18.06 -28.65
C ARG A 166 19.65 -16.71 -29.30
N GLU A 167 20.03 -15.74 -28.50
CA GLU A 167 20.45 -14.41 -28.96
C GLU A 167 21.63 -13.92 -28.15
N THR A 168 22.62 -13.35 -28.83
CA THR A 168 23.75 -12.70 -28.16
C THR A 168 23.27 -11.38 -27.54
N VAL A 169 23.40 -11.28 -26.24
CA VAL A 169 23.08 -10.05 -25.50
C VAL A 169 24.22 -9.05 -25.65
N TYR A 170 25.46 -9.52 -25.40
CA TYR A 170 26.65 -8.68 -25.53
C TYR A 170 27.96 -9.49 -25.50
N ASP A 171 28.94 -9.03 -26.25
CA ASP A 171 30.32 -9.52 -26.19
C ASP A 171 31.17 -8.59 -25.31
N PHE A 172 31.45 -9.03 -24.08
CA PHE A 172 32.22 -8.25 -23.11
C PHE A 172 33.70 -8.25 -23.41
N GLU A 173 34.31 -7.08 -23.51
CA GLU A 173 35.78 -6.90 -23.60
C GLU A 173 36.39 -6.56 -22.22
N CYS A 174 35.58 -6.22 -21.22
CA CYS A 174 35.98 -5.86 -19.86
C CYS A 174 34.92 -6.34 -18.84
N PRO A 175 35.20 -6.27 -17.51
CA PRO A 175 34.21 -6.59 -16.49
C PRO A 175 32.93 -5.77 -16.66
N GLY A 176 31.77 -6.40 -16.42
CA GLY A 176 30.45 -5.79 -16.55
C GLY A 176 29.41 -6.40 -15.63
N VAL A 177 28.14 -6.12 -15.90
CA VAL A 177 27.00 -6.71 -15.19
C VAL A 177 25.98 -7.23 -16.20
N LEU A 178 25.28 -8.29 -15.82
CA LEU A 178 24.14 -8.84 -16.55
C LEU A 178 22.94 -8.89 -15.64
N GLN A 179 21.75 -8.65 -16.20
CA GLN A 179 20.48 -8.81 -15.53
C GLN A 179 19.48 -9.43 -16.51
N GLY A 180 18.82 -10.52 -16.10
CA GLY A 180 17.72 -11.14 -16.82
C GLY A 180 16.42 -11.03 -16.03
N SER A 181 15.41 -10.39 -16.59
CA SER A 181 14.07 -10.26 -16.02
C SER A 181 13.06 -11.09 -16.80
N TYR A 182 11.95 -11.47 -16.14
CA TYR A 182 10.87 -12.20 -16.78
C TYR A 182 9.51 -11.78 -16.21
N ASN A 183 8.46 -12.13 -16.94
CA ASN A 183 7.08 -12.07 -16.45
C ASN A 183 6.29 -13.27 -16.99
N LYS A 184 5.03 -13.41 -16.58
CA LYS A 184 4.12 -14.48 -17.03
C LYS A 184 2.82 -13.84 -17.53
N ASP A 185 2.30 -14.35 -18.63
CA ASP A 185 1.04 -13.87 -19.20
C ASP A 185 -0.13 -13.97 -18.20
N ASP A 186 -0.22 -15.05 -17.45
CA ASP A 186 -1.26 -15.23 -16.42
C ASP A 186 -1.19 -14.14 -15.35
N SER A 187 0.03 -13.77 -14.91
CA SER A 187 0.22 -12.71 -13.93
C SER A 187 -0.13 -11.33 -14.51
N ILE A 188 0.22 -11.07 -15.77
CA ILE A 188 -0.15 -9.84 -16.48
C ILE A 188 -1.67 -9.75 -16.65
N ARG A 189 -2.35 -10.84 -17.03
CA ARG A 189 -3.80 -10.93 -17.13
C ARG A 189 -4.48 -10.65 -15.79
N ALA A 190 -4.01 -11.28 -14.71
CA ALA A 190 -4.51 -11.05 -13.36
C ALA A 190 -4.35 -9.58 -12.93
N PHE A 191 -3.21 -8.95 -13.27
CA PHE A 191 -2.98 -7.53 -13.04
C PHE A 191 -3.96 -6.65 -13.82
N ALA A 192 -4.21 -6.94 -15.10
CA ALA A 192 -5.17 -6.21 -15.92
C ALA A 192 -6.59 -6.30 -15.33
N HIS A 193 -7.08 -7.51 -15.03
CA HIS A 193 -8.39 -7.71 -14.39
C HIS A 193 -8.52 -6.96 -13.07
N SER A 194 -7.47 -6.99 -12.24
CA SER A 194 -7.43 -6.26 -10.97
C SER A 194 -7.59 -4.74 -11.19
N CYS A 195 -6.87 -4.17 -12.16
CA CYS A 195 -6.93 -2.75 -12.50
C CYS A 195 -8.32 -2.35 -13.03
N PHE A 196 -8.87 -3.10 -13.98
CA PHE A 196 -10.18 -2.81 -14.55
C PHE A 196 -11.31 -2.92 -13.53
N SER A 197 -11.31 -3.98 -12.71
CA SER A 197 -12.30 -4.19 -11.65
C SER A 197 -12.21 -3.08 -10.59
N PHE A 198 -11.01 -2.66 -10.22
CA PHE A 198 -10.81 -1.58 -9.26
C PHE A 198 -11.30 -0.25 -9.84
N ALA A 199 -11.01 0.06 -11.10
CA ALA A 199 -11.49 1.26 -11.80
C ALA A 199 -13.03 1.34 -11.82
N LEU A 200 -13.70 0.25 -12.15
CA LEU A 200 -15.16 0.15 -12.09
C LEU A 200 -15.70 0.37 -10.68
N SER A 201 -15.07 -0.22 -9.67
CA SER A 201 -15.49 -0.08 -8.27
C SER A 201 -15.38 1.35 -7.75
N LYS A 202 -14.39 2.11 -8.24
CA LYS A 202 -14.13 3.51 -7.88
C LYS A 202 -14.84 4.49 -8.79
N LYS A 203 -15.28 4.05 -9.98
CA LYS A 203 -15.78 4.89 -11.07
C LYS A 203 -14.75 5.96 -11.48
N GLU A 204 -13.53 5.53 -11.64
CA GLU A 204 -12.39 6.37 -12.04
C GLU A 204 -11.78 5.84 -13.33
N ASP A 205 -11.26 6.75 -14.16
CA ASP A 205 -10.53 6.39 -15.38
C ASP A 205 -9.31 5.51 -15.06
N LEU A 206 -8.98 4.62 -15.97
CA LEU A 206 -7.78 3.79 -15.88
C LEU A 206 -6.76 4.21 -16.94
N TRP A 207 -5.64 4.71 -16.51
CA TRP A 207 -4.47 4.98 -17.36
C TRP A 207 -3.48 3.84 -17.23
N PHE A 208 -3.00 3.35 -18.36
CA PHE A 208 -1.95 2.34 -18.39
C PHE A 208 -0.77 2.81 -19.25
N SER A 209 0.45 2.53 -18.83
CA SER A 209 1.64 2.95 -19.57
C SER A 209 2.80 1.99 -19.44
N THR A 210 3.48 1.82 -20.57
CA THR A 210 4.72 1.06 -20.71
C THR A 210 5.65 1.76 -21.71
N LYS A 211 6.78 1.16 -22.06
CA LYS A 211 7.67 1.67 -23.12
C LYS A 211 7.75 0.68 -24.29
N ASP A 212 6.61 0.28 -24.82
CA ASP A 212 6.47 -0.76 -25.87
C ASP A 212 7.23 -0.43 -27.16
N THR A 213 7.45 0.84 -27.45
CA THR A 213 8.26 1.28 -28.61
C THR A 213 9.74 0.91 -28.50
N ILE A 214 10.26 0.70 -27.28
CA ILE A 214 11.63 0.28 -27.01
C ILE A 214 11.67 -1.19 -26.63
N SER A 215 10.89 -1.59 -25.63
CA SER A 215 10.77 -2.98 -25.16
C SER A 215 9.67 -3.70 -25.95
N LYS A 216 10.01 -4.08 -27.20
CA LYS A 216 9.05 -4.57 -28.22
C LYS A 216 8.47 -5.96 -27.95
N GLN A 217 9.00 -6.69 -26.99
CA GLN A 217 8.43 -7.96 -26.55
C GLN A 217 7.88 -7.82 -25.14
N TYR A 218 8.70 -7.45 -24.20
CA TYR A 218 8.34 -7.43 -22.78
C TYR A 218 7.21 -6.42 -22.50
N ASP A 219 7.40 -5.15 -22.83
CA ASP A 219 6.40 -4.09 -22.57
C ASP A 219 5.20 -4.19 -23.50
N GLN A 220 5.43 -4.61 -24.76
CA GLN A 220 4.34 -4.81 -25.72
C GLN A 220 3.40 -5.93 -25.29
N THR A 221 3.90 -7.02 -24.68
CA THR A 221 3.05 -8.09 -24.15
C THR A 221 2.06 -7.54 -23.11
N PHE A 222 2.52 -6.70 -22.19
CA PHE A 222 1.63 -6.04 -21.24
C PHE A 222 0.53 -5.22 -21.93
N LYS A 223 0.92 -4.40 -22.91
CA LYS A 223 -0.02 -3.58 -23.67
C LYS A 223 -1.08 -4.41 -24.37
N LEU A 224 -0.67 -5.42 -25.12
CA LEU A 224 -1.58 -6.27 -25.91
C LEU A 224 -2.55 -7.06 -25.01
N ILE A 225 -2.09 -7.57 -23.88
CA ILE A 225 -2.96 -8.27 -22.92
C ILE A 225 -3.99 -7.31 -22.30
N PHE A 226 -3.59 -6.10 -21.93
CA PHE A 226 -4.54 -5.08 -21.43
C PHE A 226 -5.56 -4.69 -22.48
N GLU A 227 -5.15 -4.47 -23.74
CA GLU A 227 -6.04 -4.13 -24.85
C GLU A 227 -7.04 -5.26 -25.13
N GLU A 228 -6.56 -6.51 -25.19
CA GLU A 228 -7.40 -7.70 -25.40
C GLU A 228 -8.49 -7.83 -24.33
N ILE A 229 -8.10 -7.75 -23.06
CA ILE A 229 -9.02 -7.88 -21.91
C ILE A 229 -10.03 -6.72 -21.89
N TYR A 230 -9.57 -5.49 -22.15
CA TYR A 230 -10.45 -4.34 -22.22
C TYR A 230 -11.52 -4.49 -23.29
N GLU A 231 -11.11 -4.75 -24.53
CA GLU A 231 -12.04 -4.85 -25.66
C GLU A 231 -13.05 -5.99 -25.50
N ASN A 232 -12.62 -7.15 -24.95
CA ASN A 232 -13.48 -8.33 -24.88
C ASN A 232 -14.36 -8.37 -23.62
N GLU A 233 -13.94 -7.75 -22.49
CA GLU A 233 -14.57 -8.03 -21.21
C GLU A 233 -15.02 -6.76 -20.45
N TYR A 234 -14.35 -5.62 -20.62
CA TYR A 234 -14.60 -4.44 -19.78
C TYR A 234 -15.15 -3.23 -20.50
N LYS A 235 -15.05 -3.15 -21.81
CA LYS A 235 -15.41 -1.96 -22.61
C LYS A 235 -16.85 -1.50 -22.37
N GLU A 236 -17.81 -2.40 -22.49
CA GLU A 236 -19.23 -2.08 -22.25
C GLU A 236 -19.49 -1.59 -20.82
N ALA A 237 -18.85 -2.21 -19.83
CA ALA A 237 -18.98 -1.83 -18.42
C ALA A 237 -18.37 -0.43 -18.16
N PHE A 238 -17.24 -0.11 -18.80
CA PHE A 238 -16.59 1.20 -18.71
C PHE A 238 -17.45 2.29 -19.34
N GLU A 239 -17.98 2.04 -20.55
CA GLU A 239 -18.91 2.96 -21.25
C GLU A 239 -20.15 3.23 -20.39
N LYS A 240 -20.77 2.19 -19.84
CA LYS A 240 -21.92 2.31 -18.94
C LYS A 240 -21.62 3.07 -17.64
N ALA A 241 -20.41 2.92 -17.12
CA ALA A 241 -19.95 3.63 -15.91
C ALA A 241 -19.52 5.08 -16.21
N GLY A 242 -19.35 5.46 -17.48
CA GLY A 242 -18.87 6.77 -17.90
C GLY A 242 -17.40 7.02 -17.58
N ILE A 243 -16.58 5.97 -17.58
CA ILE A 243 -15.13 6.01 -17.35
C ILE A 243 -14.37 5.49 -18.57
N THR A 244 -13.11 5.88 -18.69
CA THR A 244 -12.27 5.56 -19.85
C THR A 244 -11.06 4.70 -19.50
N TYR A 245 -10.66 3.86 -20.44
CA TYR A 245 -9.34 3.23 -20.46
C TYR A 245 -8.44 3.98 -21.44
N PHE A 246 -7.24 4.37 -20.99
CA PHE A 246 -6.30 5.13 -21.79
C PHE A 246 -4.90 4.55 -21.69
N TYR A 247 -4.31 4.19 -22.83
CA TYR A 247 -2.93 3.75 -22.94
C TYR A 247 -2.05 4.83 -23.55
N THR A 248 -0.85 5.05 -22.99
CA THR A 248 0.18 5.88 -23.60
C THR A 248 1.59 5.43 -23.15
N LEU A 249 2.63 5.90 -23.85
CA LEU A 249 4.01 5.65 -23.44
C LEU A 249 4.29 6.29 -22.08
N ILE A 250 5.11 5.64 -21.26
CA ILE A 250 5.34 6.05 -19.87
C ILE A 250 5.92 7.47 -19.74
N ASP A 251 6.78 7.88 -20.64
CA ASP A 251 7.34 9.25 -20.69
C ASP A 251 6.26 10.30 -21.02
N ASP A 252 5.33 10.01 -21.94
CA ASP A 252 4.17 10.86 -22.21
C ASP A 252 3.20 10.85 -21.01
N ALA A 253 2.98 9.68 -20.40
CA ALA A 253 2.15 9.57 -19.20
C ALA A 253 2.66 10.48 -18.07
N VAL A 254 3.96 10.49 -17.77
CA VAL A 254 4.55 11.38 -16.75
C VAL A 254 4.20 12.84 -17.01
N ALA A 255 4.33 13.30 -18.27
CA ALA A 255 3.99 14.68 -18.62
C ALA A 255 2.49 14.97 -18.47
N ARG A 256 1.61 14.01 -18.83
CA ARG A 256 0.15 14.15 -18.70
C ARG A 256 -0.28 14.13 -17.22
N VAL A 257 0.28 13.24 -16.41
CA VAL A 257 0.01 13.14 -14.97
C VAL A 257 0.28 14.47 -14.28
N ILE A 258 1.44 15.09 -14.52
CA ILE A 258 1.80 16.40 -13.96
C ILE A 258 0.81 17.51 -14.38
N ARG A 259 0.27 17.44 -15.59
CA ARG A 259 -0.68 18.43 -16.12
C ARG A 259 -2.14 18.14 -15.78
N SER A 260 -2.44 16.95 -15.27
CA SER A 260 -3.79 16.51 -14.93
C SER A 260 -4.34 17.20 -13.70
N ARG A 261 -5.63 17.00 -13.44
CA ARG A 261 -6.28 17.35 -12.17
C ARG A 261 -6.29 16.20 -11.17
N GLY A 262 -5.75 15.03 -11.52
CA GLY A 262 -5.90 13.78 -10.78
C GLY A 262 -7.28 13.13 -10.97
N GLY A 263 -7.64 12.19 -10.11
CA GLY A 263 -8.91 11.48 -10.15
C GLY A 263 -8.92 10.31 -11.13
N PHE A 264 -7.81 9.59 -11.23
CA PHE A 264 -7.68 8.40 -12.07
C PHE A 264 -6.74 7.38 -11.42
N ILE A 265 -6.79 6.17 -11.93
CA ILE A 265 -5.89 5.09 -11.55
C ILE A 265 -4.79 4.97 -12.61
N TRP A 266 -3.54 4.98 -12.18
CA TRP A 266 -2.38 4.81 -13.06
C TRP A 266 -1.76 3.43 -12.87
N ALA A 267 -2.04 2.53 -13.82
CA ALA A 267 -1.49 1.16 -13.83
C ALA A 267 -0.07 1.16 -14.42
N LEU A 268 0.83 0.49 -13.72
CA LEU A 268 2.26 0.47 -14.02
C LEU A 268 2.87 -0.91 -13.71
N LYS A 269 3.92 -1.27 -14.45
CA LYS A 269 4.76 -2.43 -14.14
C LYS A 269 5.39 -2.29 -12.75
N ASN A 270 6.01 -3.36 -12.28
CA ASN A 270 6.48 -3.45 -10.90
C ASN A 270 7.44 -2.31 -10.51
N TYR A 271 8.53 -2.11 -11.24
CA TYR A 271 9.52 -1.08 -10.93
C TYR A 271 8.98 0.33 -11.18
N ASP A 272 8.33 0.53 -12.32
CA ASP A 272 7.73 1.81 -12.67
C ASP A 272 6.70 2.25 -11.62
N GLY A 273 5.85 1.32 -11.16
CA GLY A 273 4.85 1.55 -10.14
C GLY A 273 5.44 1.86 -8.75
N ASP A 274 6.58 1.26 -8.40
CA ASP A 274 7.28 1.56 -7.16
C ASP A 274 7.76 3.01 -7.13
N VAL A 275 8.51 3.39 -8.16
CA VAL A 275 9.10 4.74 -8.25
C VAL A 275 8.02 5.82 -8.39
N MET A 276 7.02 5.58 -9.26
CA MET A 276 5.97 6.59 -9.51
C MET A 276 5.02 6.74 -8.33
N SER A 277 4.72 5.68 -7.58
CA SER A 277 3.90 5.82 -6.38
C SER A 277 4.55 6.66 -5.29
N ASP A 278 5.86 6.54 -5.11
CA ASP A 278 6.61 7.37 -4.15
C ASP A 278 6.67 8.84 -4.61
N MET A 279 6.83 9.08 -5.91
CA MET A 279 6.77 10.43 -6.49
C MET A 279 5.39 11.06 -6.26
N ILE A 280 4.31 10.36 -6.59
CA ILE A 280 2.92 10.81 -6.42
C ILE A 280 2.65 11.11 -4.95
N SER A 281 3.02 10.21 -4.03
CA SER A 281 2.84 10.39 -2.60
C SER A 281 3.55 11.63 -2.08
N THR A 282 4.82 11.80 -2.45
CA THR A 282 5.62 12.95 -2.04
C THR A 282 5.04 14.26 -2.57
N ALA A 283 4.54 14.25 -3.80
CA ALA A 283 3.94 15.44 -4.41
C ALA A 283 2.57 15.80 -3.81
N PHE A 284 1.81 14.82 -3.26
CA PHE A 284 0.62 15.10 -2.46
C PHE A 284 0.91 15.53 -1.02
N GLY A 285 2.15 15.39 -0.56
CA GLY A 285 2.59 15.91 0.75
C GLY A 285 3.58 15.00 1.47
N SER A 286 3.19 13.81 1.88
CA SER A 286 4.04 12.91 2.67
C SER A 286 3.79 11.45 2.34
N LEU A 287 4.86 10.67 2.27
CA LEU A 287 4.78 9.21 2.11
C LEU A 287 3.99 8.54 3.25
N ALA A 288 3.98 9.16 4.44
CA ALA A 288 3.17 8.72 5.57
C ALA A 288 1.66 9.00 5.41
N MET A 289 1.25 9.65 4.32
CA MET A 289 -0.12 9.92 3.92
C MET A 289 -0.53 9.09 2.70
N MET A 290 0.04 7.89 2.54
CA MET A 290 -0.25 6.98 1.43
C MET A 290 -0.79 5.66 1.97
N THR A 291 -2.00 5.28 1.56
CA THR A 291 -2.52 3.92 1.79
C THR A 291 -1.88 2.95 0.81
N SER A 292 -1.75 1.69 1.21
CA SER A 292 -1.25 0.62 0.35
C SER A 292 -2.03 -0.66 0.61
N VAL A 293 -2.56 -1.27 -0.43
CA VAL A 293 -3.23 -2.56 -0.37
C VAL A 293 -2.77 -3.46 -1.50
N LEU A 294 -2.30 -4.66 -1.16
CA LEU A 294 -2.05 -5.73 -2.11
C LEU A 294 -3.34 -6.55 -2.26
N VAL A 295 -3.79 -6.74 -3.49
CA VAL A 295 -4.95 -7.57 -3.83
C VAL A 295 -4.48 -8.69 -4.74
N SER A 296 -4.65 -9.94 -4.31
CA SER A 296 -4.32 -11.11 -5.13
C SER A 296 -5.41 -11.42 -6.15
N PRO A 297 -5.10 -12.17 -7.23
CA PRO A 297 -6.10 -12.56 -8.24
C PRO A 297 -7.29 -13.33 -7.67
N ASP A 298 -7.06 -14.10 -6.60
CA ASP A 298 -8.08 -14.89 -5.90
C ASP A 298 -8.76 -14.12 -4.74
N GLY A 299 -8.63 -12.79 -4.70
CA GLY A 299 -9.34 -11.92 -3.78
C GLY A 299 -8.84 -11.97 -2.33
N LYS A 300 -7.53 -12.10 -2.13
CA LYS A 300 -6.89 -11.92 -0.82
C LYS A 300 -6.32 -10.52 -0.71
N PHE A 301 -6.34 -9.98 0.50
CA PHE A 301 -5.96 -8.60 0.77
C PHE A 301 -4.85 -8.55 1.80
N GLU A 302 -3.85 -7.70 1.56
CA GLU A 302 -2.84 -7.32 2.55
C GLU A 302 -2.73 -5.80 2.58
N TYR A 303 -3.03 -5.22 3.74
CA TYR A 303 -2.96 -3.77 3.98
C TYR A 303 -1.65 -3.43 4.66
N GLU A 304 -0.92 -2.46 4.14
CA GLU A 304 0.34 -2.00 4.71
C GLU A 304 0.49 -0.47 4.62
N ALA A 305 1.42 0.11 5.37
CA ALA A 305 1.89 1.46 5.12
C ALA A 305 2.88 1.45 3.96
N ALA A 306 2.80 2.43 3.06
CA ALA A 306 3.70 2.53 1.92
C ALA A 306 5.15 2.89 2.30
N HIS A 307 5.36 3.48 3.50
CA HIS A 307 6.68 3.90 3.98
C HIS A 307 7.46 2.77 4.69
N GLY A 308 8.77 2.98 4.89
CA GLY A 308 9.65 2.05 5.61
C GLY A 308 9.56 2.18 7.13
N THR A 309 10.52 1.58 7.83
CA THR A 309 10.54 1.41 9.31
C THR A 309 10.88 2.66 10.11
N VAL A 310 11.21 3.79 9.46
CA VAL A 310 11.56 5.09 10.06
C VAL A 310 12.71 4.99 11.05
N THR A 311 13.82 4.42 10.62
CA THR A 311 15.04 4.13 11.38
C THR A 311 15.56 5.33 12.18
N ARG A 312 15.61 6.53 11.60
CA ARG A 312 16.14 7.73 12.28
C ARG A 312 15.36 8.08 13.55
N HIS A 313 14.04 7.96 13.51
CA HIS A 313 13.20 8.19 14.68
C HIS A 313 13.33 7.05 15.69
N TYR A 314 13.55 5.82 15.23
CA TYR A 314 13.77 4.69 16.13
C TYR A 314 15.02 4.85 17.00
N TYR A 315 16.15 5.29 16.41
CA TYR A 315 17.36 5.55 17.19
C TYR A 315 17.21 6.70 18.18
N ARG A 316 16.40 7.70 17.88
CA ARG A 316 16.05 8.76 18.83
C ARG A 316 15.18 8.22 19.95
N TYR A 317 14.17 7.43 19.61
CA TYR A 317 13.30 6.77 20.58
C TYR A 317 14.09 5.90 21.57
N LEU A 318 15.07 5.12 21.10
CA LEU A 318 15.95 4.31 21.96
C LEU A 318 16.79 5.13 22.95
N LYS A 319 17.05 6.41 22.64
CA LYS A 319 17.72 7.35 23.54
C LYS A 319 16.76 8.06 24.51
N GLY A 320 15.48 7.69 24.50
CA GLY A 320 14.45 8.35 25.31
C GLY A 320 14.01 9.72 24.77
N GLU A 321 14.38 10.07 23.53
CA GLU A 321 13.97 11.32 22.91
C GLU A 321 12.54 11.22 22.39
N GLU A 322 11.79 12.32 22.47
CA GLU A 322 10.48 12.42 21.82
C GLU A 322 10.59 12.37 20.31
N THR A 323 9.68 11.64 19.68
CA THR A 323 9.58 11.54 18.22
C THR A 323 8.21 11.96 17.74
N SER A 324 8.19 12.67 16.61
CA SER A 324 6.98 13.04 15.89
C SER A 324 6.94 12.28 14.57
N THR A 325 6.66 10.97 14.68
CA THR A 325 6.49 10.06 13.53
C THR A 325 5.01 10.01 13.20
N ASN A 326 4.67 10.26 11.95
CA ASN A 326 3.30 10.25 11.46
C ASN A 326 2.75 8.83 11.41
N PRO A 327 1.67 8.49 12.14
CA PRO A 327 1.11 7.14 12.16
C PRO A 327 -0.02 6.93 11.14
N MET A 328 -0.38 7.94 10.33
CA MET A 328 -1.58 7.92 9.48
C MET A 328 -1.65 6.70 8.56
N ALA A 329 -0.61 6.45 7.77
CA ALA A 329 -0.60 5.29 6.85
C ALA A 329 -0.76 3.96 7.59
N THR A 330 -0.18 3.83 8.79
CA THR A 330 -0.30 2.62 9.62
C THR A 330 -1.72 2.48 10.20
N ILE A 331 -2.34 3.58 10.64
CA ILE A 331 -3.75 3.57 11.11
C ILE A 331 -4.66 3.16 9.95
N PHE A 332 -4.44 3.71 8.75
CA PHE A 332 -5.24 3.38 7.57
C PHE A 332 -5.02 1.95 7.06
N ALA A 333 -3.84 1.37 7.26
CA ALA A 333 -3.62 -0.06 7.03
C ALA A 333 -4.50 -0.91 7.95
N TRP A 334 -4.55 -0.58 9.25
CA TRP A 334 -5.42 -1.26 10.21
C TRP A 334 -6.90 -1.07 9.90
N SER A 335 -7.36 0.16 9.66
CA SER A 335 -8.77 0.44 9.36
C SER A 335 -9.22 -0.24 8.08
N GLY A 336 -8.39 -0.21 7.03
CA GLY A 336 -8.67 -0.91 5.77
C GLY A 336 -8.81 -2.42 5.94
N ALA A 337 -7.91 -3.04 6.71
CA ALA A 337 -7.96 -4.47 6.99
C ALA A 337 -9.18 -4.85 7.84
N LEU A 338 -9.51 -4.06 8.87
CA LEU A 338 -10.70 -4.27 9.71
C LEU A 338 -12.00 -4.10 8.90
N ARG A 339 -12.07 -3.06 8.05
CA ARG A 339 -13.21 -2.86 7.13
C ARG A 339 -13.41 -4.06 6.22
N LYS A 340 -12.33 -4.50 5.57
CA LYS A 340 -12.39 -5.65 4.67
C LYS A 340 -12.77 -6.93 5.40
N ARG A 341 -12.26 -7.16 6.60
CA ARG A 341 -12.66 -8.30 7.43
C ARG A 341 -14.15 -8.22 7.80
N GLY A 342 -14.63 -7.02 8.15
CA GLY A 342 -16.06 -6.78 8.43
C GLY A 342 -16.97 -7.05 7.22
N GLU A 343 -16.52 -6.67 6.02
CA GLU A 343 -17.25 -6.96 4.78
C GLU A 343 -17.35 -8.46 4.51
N LEU A 344 -16.21 -9.19 4.61
CA LEU A 344 -16.17 -10.62 4.33
C LEU A 344 -16.92 -11.48 5.36
N ASP A 345 -16.97 -11.02 6.61
CA ASP A 345 -17.64 -11.73 7.70
C ASP A 345 -19.11 -11.29 7.89
N GLY A 346 -19.60 -10.35 7.07
CA GLY A 346 -20.94 -9.78 7.26
C GLY A 346 -21.09 -9.08 8.62
N LEU A 347 -20.04 -8.43 9.12
CA LEU A 347 -19.99 -7.72 10.40
C LEU A 347 -19.94 -6.19 10.19
N PRO A 348 -21.07 -5.53 9.89
CA PRO A 348 -21.12 -4.10 9.57
C PRO A 348 -20.62 -3.20 10.70
N ALA A 349 -20.68 -3.65 11.94
CA ALA A 349 -20.17 -2.90 13.09
C ALA A 349 -18.65 -2.66 12.97
N LEU A 350 -17.90 -3.64 12.45
CA LEU A 350 -16.46 -3.53 12.25
C LEU A 350 -16.12 -2.55 11.12
N SER A 351 -16.89 -2.55 10.03
CA SER A 351 -16.73 -1.58 8.94
C SER A 351 -17.04 -0.16 9.40
N ARG A 352 -18.14 0.05 10.14
CA ARG A 352 -18.48 1.37 10.72
C ARG A 352 -17.42 1.87 11.71
N TYR A 353 -16.83 0.96 12.50
CA TYR A 353 -15.72 1.32 13.37
C TYR A 353 -14.50 1.81 12.58
N ALA A 354 -14.14 1.11 11.50
CA ALA A 354 -13.04 1.51 10.64
C ALA A 354 -13.28 2.90 10.02
N ASP A 355 -14.49 3.18 9.56
CA ASP A 355 -14.89 4.51 9.06
C ASP A 355 -14.80 5.58 10.15
N ALA A 356 -15.26 5.27 11.37
CA ALA A 356 -15.16 6.19 12.50
C ALA A 356 -13.70 6.51 12.88
N LEU A 357 -12.82 5.52 12.80
CA LEU A 357 -11.38 5.69 13.06
C LEU A 357 -10.72 6.61 12.01
N GLU A 358 -10.98 6.38 10.73
CA GLU A 358 -10.46 7.25 9.66
C GLU A 358 -11.00 8.69 9.78
N ASN A 359 -12.29 8.83 10.02
CA ASN A 359 -12.89 10.14 10.25
C ASN A 359 -12.33 10.86 11.49
N ALA A 360 -12.02 10.15 12.56
CA ALA A 360 -11.37 10.72 13.74
C ALA A 360 -9.96 11.24 13.43
N CYS A 361 -9.24 10.57 12.53
CA CYS A 361 -7.96 11.06 12.01
C CYS A 361 -8.15 12.37 11.24
N PHE A 362 -9.13 12.43 10.35
CA PHE A 362 -9.45 13.67 9.61
C PHE A 362 -9.85 14.81 10.54
N ASP A 363 -10.70 14.57 11.53
CA ASP A 363 -11.07 15.60 12.53
C ASP A 363 -9.85 16.16 13.25
N THR A 364 -8.91 15.28 13.62
CA THR A 364 -7.68 15.68 14.29
C THR A 364 -6.83 16.61 13.41
N LEU A 365 -6.68 16.24 12.14
CA LEU A 365 -5.92 17.03 11.18
C LEU A 365 -6.62 18.34 10.80
N LEU A 366 -7.94 18.33 10.63
CA LEU A 366 -8.75 19.53 10.35
C LEU A 366 -8.75 20.51 11.53
N ALA A 367 -8.66 20.00 12.77
CA ALA A 367 -8.46 20.83 13.96
C ALA A 367 -7.03 21.42 14.05
N GLY A 368 -6.17 21.18 13.05
CA GLY A 368 -4.80 21.69 13.01
C GLY A 368 -3.80 20.91 13.88
N VAL A 369 -4.19 19.79 14.48
CA VAL A 369 -3.27 18.96 15.28
C VAL A 369 -2.56 18.00 14.36
N MET A 370 -1.23 18.12 14.26
CA MET A 370 -0.43 17.43 13.25
C MET A 370 0.93 16.99 13.78
N THR A 371 1.50 15.95 13.19
CA THR A 371 2.91 15.62 13.34
C THR A 371 3.80 16.61 12.59
N LYS A 372 5.06 16.72 12.99
CA LYS A 372 5.99 17.76 12.48
C LYS A 372 6.22 17.72 10.97
N ASP A 373 6.12 16.54 10.35
CA ASP A 373 6.27 16.38 8.91
C ASP A 373 5.14 17.05 8.11
N LEU A 374 3.93 17.12 8.68
CA LEU A 374 2.77 17.74 8.03
C LEU A 374 2.70 19.26 8.21
N VAL A 375 3.13 19.78 9.36
CA VAL A 375 3.03 21.21 9.67
C VAL A 375 3.70 22.10 8.61
N GLY A 376 4.84 21.65 8.07
CA GLY A 376 5.55 22.36 6.99
C GLY A 376 4.86 22.34 5.63
N LEU A 377 3.82 21.51 5.46
CA LEU A 377 3.11 21.31 4.20
C LEU A 377 1.78 22.06 4.15
N VAL A 378 1.33 22.54 5.30
CA VAL A 378 0.04 23.24 5.41
C VAL A 378 0.09 24.62 4.72
N THR A 379 -1.03 25.00 4.14
CA THR A 379 -1.19 26.31 3.52
C THR A 379 -0.83 27.43 4.52
N PRO A 380 0.04 28.40 4.15
CA PRO A 380 0.41 29.50 5.04
C PRO A 380 -0.79 30.22 5.65
N GLY A 381 -0.75 30.47 6.95
CA GLY A 381 -1.83 31.11 7.70
C GLY A 381 -2.87 30.16 8.30
N THR A 382 -2.81 28.86 8.02
CA THR A 382 -3.67 27.88 8.69
C THR A 382 -3.13 27.60 10.10
N PRO A 383 -3.93 27.76 11.16
CA PRO A 383 -3.49 27.48 12.52
C PRO A 383 -3.14 25.98 12.67
N THR A 384 -1.94 25.70 13.17
CA THR A 384 -1.47 24.33 13.41
C THR A 384 -0.77 24.19 14.74
N ARG A 385 -0.88 23.02 15.34
CA ARG A 385 -0.17 22.58 16.55
C ARG A 385 0.64 21.33 16.24
N ALA A 386 1.96 21.48 16.22
CA ALA A 386 2.87 20.33 16.09
C ALA A 386 2.87 19.52 17.37
N VAL A 387 2.67 18.20 17.24
CA VAL A 387 2.63 17.25 18.36
C VAL A 387 3.56 16.08 18.13
N ASN A 388 3.92 15.37 19.19
CA ASN A 388 4.62 14.09 19.07
C ASN A 388 3.65 12.96 18.71
N SER A 389 4.18 11.77 18.39
CA SER A 389 3.36 10.64 17.93
C SER A 389 2.34 10.18 18.98
N ARG A 390 2.70 10.20 20.26
CA ARG A 390 1.81 9.79 21.35
C ARG A 390 0.65 10.76 21.54
N GLU A 391 0.94 12.07 21.55
CA GLU A 391 -0.08 13.12 21.63
C GLU A 391 -1.02 13.09 20.45
N PHE A 392 -0.51 12.83 19.25
CA PHE A 392 -1.31 12.71 18.03
C PHE A 392 -2.29 11.53 18.13
N ILE A 393 -1.82 10.36 18.54
CA ILE A 393 -2.66 9.17 18.75
C ILE A 393 -3.70 9.42 19.87
N ALA A 394 -3.33 10.11 20.94
CA ALA A 394 -4.25 10.45 22.03
C ALA A 394 -5.38 11.38 21.56
N GLU A 395 -5.10 12.37 20.70
CA GLU A 395 -6.13 13.25 20.15
C GLU A 395 -7.06 12.48 19.19
N ILE A 396 -6.51 11.58 18.35
CA ILE A 396 -7.33 10.69 17.52
C ILE A 396 -8.25 9.82 18.39
N LYS A 397 -7.73 9.24 19.48
CA LYS A 397 -8.53 8.43 20.43
C LYS A 397 -9.71 9.21 21.00
N LYS A 398 -9.48 10.46 21.39
CA LYS A 398 -10.54 11.35 21.90
C LYS A 398 -11.63 11.59 20.85
N ASN A 399 -11.24 11.93 19.62
CA ASN A 399 -12.17 12.15 18.53
C ASN A 399 -12.92 10.86 18.14
N LEU A 400 -12.24 9.72 18.13
CA LEU A 400 -12.84 8.40 17.89
C LEU A 400 -13.90 8.07 18.94
N ALA A 401 -13.61 8.25 20.23
CA ALA A 401 -14.54 7.99 21.32
C ALA A 401 -15.81 8.85 21.18
N ALA A 402 -15.66 10.14 20.86
CA ALA A 402 -16.77 11.05 20.64
C ALA A 402 -17.66 10.60 19.45
N ARG A 403 -17.06 10.21 18.34
CA ARG A 403 -17.77 9.70 17.15
C ARG A 403 -18.55 8.41 17.46
N LEU A 404 -17.93 7.47 18.13
CA LEU A 404 -18.57 6.20 18.48
C LEU A 404 -19.72 6.40 19.47
N GLU A 405 -19.58 7.31 20.44
CA GLU A 405 -20.67 7.68 21.34
C GLU A 405 -21.85 8.34 20.61
N ALA A 406 -21.56 9.25 19.68
CA ALA A 406 -22.56 9.88 18.82
C ALA A 406 -23.32 8.84 17.98
N GLN A 407 -22.60 7.91 17.36
CA GLN A 407 -23.19 6.81 16.58
C GLN A 407 -24.10 5.91 17.44
N GLU A 408 -23.67 5.56 18.67
CA GLU A 408 -24.49 4.76 19.59
C GLU A 408 -25.81 5.49 19.97
N LYS A 409 -25.71 6.80 20.26
CA LYS A 409 -26.90 7.62 20.56
C LYS A 409 -27.85 7.70 19.37
N LEU A 410 -27.33 7.91 18.15
CA LEU A 410 -28.15 7.94 16.93
C LEU A 410 -28.82 6.60 16.66
N GLN A 411 -28.17 5.47 16.89
CA GLN A 411 -28.75 4.14 16.73
C GLN A 411 -29.85 3.85 17.76
N LYS A 412 -29.72 4.35 19.00
CA LYS A 412 -30.73 4.18 20.07
C LYS A 412 -31.95 5.06 19.82
N VAL A 413 -31.73 6.32 19.43
CA VAL A 413 -32.82 7.31 19.28
C VAL A 413 -33.53 7.17 17.94
N ARG A 414 -32.80 6.75 16.87
CA ARG A 414 -33.31 6.62 15.48
C ARG A 414 -34.09 7.85 15.02
N PRO A 415 -33.44 9.04 15.01
CA PRO A 415 -34.10 10.28 14.61
C PRO A 415 -34.58 10.19 13.15
N GLU A 416 -35.80 10.70 12.89
CA GLU A 416 -36.43 10.67 11.55
C GLU A 416 -35.84 11.69 10.58
N ASN A 417 -35.13 12.71 11.10
CA ASN A 417 -34.54 13.76 10.31
C ASN A 417 -33.34 14.40 11.03
N ILE A 418 -32.55 15.21 10.27
CA ILE A 418 -31.35 15.89 10.76
C ILE A 418 -31.69 16.83 11.96
N GLY A 419 -32.85 17.50 11.96
CA GLY A 419 -33.26 18.39 13.02
C GLY A 419 -33.51 17.64 14.34
N GLN A 420 -34.01 16.41 14.30
CA GLN A 420 -34.12 15.56 15.49
C GLN A 420 -32.75 15.04 15.93
N ALA A 421 -31.89 14.66 14.99
CA ALA A 421 -30.52 14.21 15.27
C ALA A 421 -29.67 15.30 15.97
N SER A 422 -29.77 16.54 15.51
CA SER A 422 -29.02 17.69 16.10
C SER A 422 -29.44 18.06 17.53
N ARG A 423 -30.60 17.60 18.01
CA ARG A 423 -31.07 17.80 19.39
C ARG A 423 -30.57 16.73 20.36
N ILE A 424 -29.91 15.70 19.86
CA ILE A 424 -29.34 14.65 20.71
C ILE A 424 -28.02 15.18 21.30
N SER A 425 -27.95 15.26 22.63
CA SER A 425 -26.75 15.75 23.34
C SER A 425 -25.49 14.97 22.93
N GLY A 426 -24.46 15.67 22.42
CA GLY A 426 -23.21 15.10 21.95
C GLY A 426 -23.24 14.59 20.50
N VAL A 427 -24.28 14.90 19.74
CA VAL A 427 -24.33 14.74 18.29
C VAL A 427 -24.21 16.12 17.67
N SER A 428 -23.05 16.42 17.08
CA SER A 428 -22.86 17.65 16.30
C SER A 428 -23.48 17.48 14.90
N PRO A 429 -24.15 18.49 14.35
CA PRO A 429 -24.45 18.51 12.93
C PRO A 429 -23.12 18.54 12.16
N ALA A 430 -22.94 17.60 11.24
CA ALA A 430 -21.77 17.56 10.34
C ALA A 430 -21.92 18.63 9.26
#